data_ee7faa72fd7ed6f927da56a018161735
#
_entry.id   ee7faa72fd7ed6f927da56a018161735
#
_cell.length_a   1.000
_cell.length_b   1.000
_cell.length_c   1.000
_cell.angle_alpha   90.00
_cell.angle_beta   90.00
_cell.angle_gamma   90.00
#
_symmetry.space_group_name_H-M   'P 1'
#
loop_
_entity.id
_entity.type
_entity.pdbx_description
1 polymer ?
#
loop_
_entity_poly.entity_id
_entity_poly.type
_entity_poly.pdbx_seq_one_letter_code
_entity_poly.pdbx_strand_id
1 'polypeptide(L)'
;MKIAHIADTHIRNYKYHKEYRVIFDQIFDRLREEQVDLIVHCGDLAHTKTQLSPEYFDLATHFLKNLADIAPTYIILGNHDGNLKNEHRQDAITPIANALAHNNLHLLKNAGEVVVGDVALNVLSVFDEDNWVKPSDPSRINIALYHGSVSGVKTDTGWVMDHGDHPISIFEGHDYVLLGDIHKTNQILDDEGRVRYPGSTVQQNFGETNDKGFLLWDIQSKDDFTCEHIAIANPKPFITINLTPTGRMPRGLEVSKGARLRLVSNNNLSLETMRKAIEVAKHRFKPDTITFLNRAAGERGNVEELTEGLQQDDMRDPAIQEELIREYLTDYQVDEEIMKRVLDLNSTFTKKAEEDEEISRNIKWRINELAWSNLFNYGEDNRIDFSRLNGTVGIFGKNYSGKSSVIDTLLYTLYNTTSKNERKNVNIINQNKSEGSGEVSISIGDDTYYVRRVSTKYTKRLKGVETLEAKTDLDFYKIDANGERISLNGLT
;
A
#
# COMPACT_ATOMS: atom_id res chain seq x y z
N MET A 1 0.56 33.05 -18.79
CA MET A 1 0.67 32.57 -17.39
C MET A 1 1.34 31.22 -17.39
N LYS A 2 2.45 31.12 -16.64
CA LYS A 2 3.16 29.84 -16.49
C LYS A 2 2.67 29.08 -15.26
N ILE A 3 2.12 27.89 -15.45
CA ILE A 3 1.54 27.05 -14.38
C ILE A 3 2.33 25.75 -14.26
N ALA A 4 2.86 25.47 -13.08
CA ALA A 4 3.42 24.15 -12.78
C ALA A 4 2.29 23.22 -12.28
N HIS A 5 2.10 22.12 -12.98
CA HIS A 5 1.09 21.10 -12.65
C HIS A 5 1.78 19.86 -12.09
N ILE A 6 1.63 19.65 -10.79
CA ILE A 6 2.22 18.57 -9.99
C ILE A 6 1.07 17.68 -9.50
N ALA A 7 1.28 16.38 -9.38
CA ALA A 7 0.34 15.44 -8.75
C ALA A 7 1.08 14.22 -8.20
N ASP A 8 0.39 13.40 -7.42
CA ASP A 8 0.79 12.05 -7.05
C ASP A 8 2.21 11.98 -6.47
N THR A 9 2.49 12.84 -5.50
CA THR A 9 3.79 12.90 -4.82
C THR A 9 4.00 11.69 -3.90
N HIS A 10 2.93 11.18 -3.27
CA HIS A 10 2.92 9.97 -2.46
C HIS A 10 4.05 9.89 -1.44
N ILE A 11 4.20 10.91 -0.60
CA ILE A 11 5.18 10.91 0.49
C ILE A 11 4.87 9.74 1.44
N ARG A 12 5.82 8.81 1.58
CA ARG A 12 5.71 7.62 2.44
C ARG A 12 6.17 7.93 3.85
N ASN A 13 5.67 7.19 4.85
CA ASN A 13 6.00 7.45 6.27
C ASN A 13 7.50 7.39 6.59
N TYR A 14 8.17 6.30 6.18
CA TYR A 14 9.56 6.03 6.57
C TYR A 14 10.46 5.67 5.40
N LYS A 15 9.92 5.64 4.17
CA LYS A 15 10.68 5.19 3.01
C LYS A 15 11.03 6.36 2.10
N TYR A 16 12.26 6.33 1.60
CA TYR A 16 12.75 7.20 0.52
C TYR A 16 12.85 8.69 0.86
N HIS A 17 12.83 9.08 2.14
CA HIS A 17 12.85 10.49 2.55
C HIS A 17 14.10 11.25 2.09
N LYS A 18 15.26 10.57 2.04
CA LYS A 18 16.49 11.18 1.50
C LYS A 18 16.38 11.46 0.00
N GLU A 19 15.76 10.54 -0.73
CA GLU A 19 15.49 10.68 -2.16
C GLU A 19 14.46 11.78 -2.42
N TYR A 20 13.38 11.84 -1.63
CA TYR A 20 12.39 12.92 -1.75
C TYR A 20 13.02 14.29 -1.57
N ARG A 21 13.92 14.48 -0.59
CA ARG A 21 14.60 15.77 -0.41
C ARG A 21 15.40 16.18 -1.64
N VAL A 22 16.17 15.28 -2.22
CA VAL A 22 16.95 15.55 -3.45
C VAL A 22 16.03 15.87 -4.63
N ILE A 23 14.90 15.17 -4.75
CA ILE A 23 13.91 15.39 -5.81
C ILE A 23 13.20 16.72 -5.62
N PHE A 24 12.82 17.06 -4.40
CA PHE A 24 12.16 18.31 -4.08
C PHE A 24 13.09 19.51 -4.34
N ASP A 25 14.37 19.43 -3.98
CA ASP A 25 15.34 20.47 -4.27
C ASP A 25 15.43 20.70 -5.80
N GLN A 26 15.49 19.64 -6.62
CA GLN A 26 15.47 19.76 -8.07
C GLN A 26 14.17 20.42 -8.59
N ILE A 27 13.00 20.05 -8.04
CA ILE A 27 11.71 20.65 -8.40
C ILE A 27 11.75 22.15 -8.07
N PHE A 28 12.18 22.53 -6.86
CA PHE A 28 12.23 23.94 -6.43
C PHE A 28 13.16 24.76 -7.32
N ASP A 29 14.31 24.21 -7.70
CA ASP A 29 15.27 24.90 -8.58
C ASP A 29 14.67 25.07 -9.99
N ARG A 30 14.03 24.03 -10.54
CA ARG A 30 13.36 24.14 -11.86
C ARG A 30 12.21 25.14 -11.84
N LEU A 31 11.37 25.15 -10.79
CA LEU A 31 10.26 26.10 -10.65
C LEU A 31 10.75 27.56 -10.61
N ARG A 32 11.89 27.81 -9.95
CA ARG A 32 12.52 29.14 -9.90
C ARG A 32 13.12 29.53 -11.27
N GLU A 33 13.83 28.59 -11.93
CA GLU A 33 14.41 28.81 -13.26
C GLU A 33 13.34 29.16 -14.28
N GLU A 34 12.21 28.42 -14.25
CA GLU A 34 11.08 28.64 -15.17
C GLU A 34 10.26 29.90 -14.83
N GLN A 35 10.47 30.49 -13.64
CA GLN A 35 9.73 31.66 -13.17
C GLN A 35 8.20 31.44 -13.25
N VAL A 36 7.73 30.34 -12.62
CA VAL A 36 6.31 30.00 -12.64
C VAL A 36 5.45 31.03 -11.92
N ASP A 37 4.32 31.38 -12.50
CA ASP A 37 3.35 32.33 -11.92
C ASP A 37 2.45 31.65 -10.89
N LEU A 38 2.19 30.34 -11.07
CA LEU A 38 1.23 29.56 -10.30
C LEU A 38 1.70 28.11 -10.20
N ILE A 39 1.46 27.50 -9.02
CA ILE A 39 1.68 26.07 -8.81
C ILE A 39 0.35 25.42 -8.46
N VAL A 40 0.00 24.34 -9.14
CA VAL A 40 -1.17 23.51 -8.85
C VAL A 40 -0.73 22.10 -8.52
N HIS A 41 -1.16 21.59 -7.37
CA HIS A 41 -0.95 20.20 -6.97
C HIS A 41 -2.29 19.46 -6.99
N CYS A 42 -2.44 18.54 -7.95
CA CYS A 42 -3.69 17.82 -8.18
C CYS A 42 -3.83 16.54 -7.33
N GLY A 43 -3.58 16.64 -6.02
CA GLY A 43 -3.88 15.59 -5.05
C GLY A 43 -2.81 14.52 -4.86
N ASP A 44 -3.04 13.63 -3.90
CA ASP A 44 -2.18 12.53 -3.49
C ASP A 44 -0.77 12.96 -3.07
N LEU A 45 -0.72 13.94 -2.16
CA LEU A 45 0.52 14.29 -1.47
C LEU A 45 0.96 13.17 -0.52
N ALA A 46 0.03 12.62 0.26
CA ALA A 46 0.28 11.51 1.17
C ALA A 46 0.19 10.15 0.44
N HIS A 47 1.05 9.19 0.82
CA HIS A 47 0.91 7.81 0.32
C HIS A 47 -0.20 7.03 1.04
N THR A 48 -0.45 7.34 2.30
CA THR A 48 -1.53 6.75 3.10
C THR A 48 -2.13 7.78 4.05
N LYS A 49 -3.46 7.77 4.19
CA LYS A 49 -4.23 8.66 5.06
C LYS A 49 -4.32 8.24 6.53
N THR A 50 -3.96 7.00 6.85
CA THR A 50 -4.22 6.40 8.17
C THR A 50 -2.99 6.19 9.02
N GLN A 51 -1.81 6.18 8.43
CA GLN A 51 -0.53 5.98 9.11
C GLN A 51 0.41 7.12 8.70
N LEU A 52 0.39 8.20 9.46
CA LEU A 52 1.22 9.37 9.24
C LEU A 52 2.26 9.47 10.36
N SER A 53 3.53 9.52 9.98
CA SER A 53 4.65 9.64 10.91
C SER A 53 5.08 11.10 11.09
N PRO A 54 5.78 11.46 12.18
CA PRO A 54 6.37 12.77 12.34
C PRO A 54 7.27 13.18 11.16
N GLU A 55 8.00 12.22 10.59
CA GLU A 55 8.89 12.44 9.43
C GLU A 55 8.11 12.74 8.15
N TYR A 56 6.89 12.17 8.01
CA TYR A 56 5.98 12.56 6.93
C TYR A 56 5.59 14.03 7.07
N PHE A 57 5.17 14.46 8.27
CA PHE A 57 4.77 15.86 8.51
C PHE A 57 5.93 16.83 8.25
N ASP A 58 7.15 16.48 8.67
CA ASP A 58 8.33 17.30 8.41
C ASP A 58 8.60 17.45 6.91
N LEU A 59 8.58 16.33 6.16
CA LEU A 59 8.86 16.34 4.74
C LEU A 59 7.76 17.03 3.91
N ALA A 60 6.49 16.77 4.23
CA ALA A 60 5.36 17.40 3.56
C ALA A 60 5.28 18.90 3.86
N THR A 61 5.56 19.30 5.11
CA THR A 61 5.68 20.71 5.51
C THR A 61 6.80 21.42 4.75
N HIS A 62 7.98 20.79 4.65
CA HIS A 62 9.10 21.29 3.88
C HIS A 62 8.73 21.50 2.40
N PHE A 63 8.06 20.50 1.79
CA PHE A 63 7.64 20.57 0.40
C PHE A 63 6.65 21.71 0.16
N LEU A 64 5.53 21.74 0.88
CA LEU A 64 4.47 22.73 0.69
C LEU A 64 4.95 24.15 0.98
N LYS A 65 5.77 24.32 2.03
CA LYS A 65 6.33 25.63 2.36
C LYS A 65 7.20 26.18 1.22
N ASN A 66 8.11 25.36 0.69
CA ASN A 66 8.99 25.81 -0.40
C ASN A 66 8.24 26.08 -1.69
N LEU A 67 7.20 25.32 -2.02
CA LEU A 67 6.33 25.63 -3.16
C LEU A 67 5.67 27.00 -2.96
N ALA A 68 5.08 27.26 -1.81
CA ALA A 68 4.41 28.51 -1.49
C ALA A 68 5.39 29.71 -1.41
N ASP A 69 6.65 29.48 -1.02
CA ASP A 69 7.71 30.50 -1.06
C ASP A 69 8.11 30.87 -2.50
N ILE A 70 7.89 29.99 -3.48
CA ILE A 70 8.24 30.23 -4.90
C ILE A 70 7.10 30.96 -5.62
N ALA A 71 5.86 30.43 -5.53
CA ALA A 71 4.70 31.03 -6.19
C ALA A 71 3.40 30.67 -5.45
N PRO A 72 2.28 31.38 -5.68
CA PRO A 72 0.97 30.97 -5.19
C PRO A 72 0.70 29.51 -5.55
N THR A 73 0.45 28.69 -4.52
CA THR A 73 0.31 27.24 -4.61
C THR A 73 -1.10 26.83 -4.22
N TYR A 74 -1.80 26.19 -5.15
CA TYR A 74 -3.14 25.64 -4.97
C TYR A 74 -3.07 24.12 -4.96
N ILE A 75 -3.64 23.50 -3.93
CA ILE A 75 -3.63 22.05 -3.76
C ILE A 75 -5.04 21.54 -3.56
N ILE A 76 -5.45 20.53 -4.32
CA ILE A 76 -6.67 19.75 -4.09
C ILE A 76 -6.35 18.46 -3.35
N LEU A 77 -7.35 17.82 -2.75
CA LEU A 77 -7.18 16.52 -2.11
C LEU A 77 -7.30 15.38 -3.13
N GLY A 78 -6.44 14.37 -2.97
CA GLY A 78 -6.59 13.09 -3.64
C GLY A 78 -7.17 12.00 -2.72
N ASN A 79 -7.46 10.85 -3.27
CA ASN A 79 -8.09 9.72 -2.57
C ASN A 79 -7.19 9.12 -1.47
N HIS A 80 -5.86 9.33 -1.55
CA HIS A 80 -4.88 8.96 -0.52
C HIS A 80 -4.72 10.01 0.58
N ASP A 81 -5.15 11.24 0.37
CA ASP A 81 -5.06 12.32 1.36
C ASP A 81 -6.22 12.31 2.35
N GLY A 82 -7.42 11.93 1.91
CA GLY A 82 -8.65 11.96 2.70
C GLY A 82 -9.44 10.65 2.67
N ASN A 83 -10.50 10.56 3.45
CA ASN A 83 -11.37 9.38 3.50
C ASN A 83 -12.67 9.62 2.73
N LEU A 84 -12.77 9.11 1.50
CA LEU A 84 -13.96 9.22 0.65
C LEU A 84 -15.26 8.67 1.28
N LYS A 85 -15.14 7.76 2.27
CA LYS A 85 -16.31 7.16 2.95
C LYS A 85 -16.75 7.89 4.22
N ASN A 86 -15.95 8.85 4.69
CA ASN A 86 -16.23 9.59 5.92
C ASN A 86 -15.66 11.01 5.83
N GLU A 87 -16.46 11.92 5.33
CA GLU A 87 -16.12 13.34 5.13
C GLU A 87 -15.83 14.09 6.44
N HIS A 88 -16.33 13.59 7.58
CA HIS A 88 -16.04 14.18 8.90
C HIS A 88 -14.63 13.85 9.40
N ARG A 89 -13.94 12.90 8.77
CA ARG A 89 -12.58 12.56 9.15
C ARG A 89 -11.60 13.54 8.50
N GLN A 90 -10.68 14.05 9.31
CA GLN A 90 -9.66 14.98 8.85
C GLN A 90 -8.72 14.32 7.84
N ASP A 91 -8.39 15.05 6.78
CA ASP A 91 -7.39 14.66 5.78
C ASP A 91 -5.95 14.88 6.28
N ALA A 92 -4.98 14.37 5.52
CA ALA A 92 -3.56 14.42 5.85
C ALA A 92 -2.91 15.79 5.62
N ILE A 93 -3.53 16.70 4.86
CA ILE A 93 -2.94 17.97 4.40
C ILE A 93 -3.42 19.14 5.24
N THR A 94 -4.69 19.17 5.64
CA THR A 94 -5.28 20.29 6.42
C THR A 94 -4.46 20.67 7.66
N PRO A 95 -3.96 19.74 8.50
CA PRO A 95 -3.15 20.11 9.66
C PRO A 95 -1.87 20.84 9.28
N ILE A 96 -1.24 20.45 8.16
CA ILE A 96 -0.01 21.07 7.67
C ILE A 96 -0.29 22.46 7.13
N ALA A 97 -1.30 22.60 6.29
CA ALA A 97 -1.68 23.89 5.71
C ALA A 97 -2.05 24.92 6.80
N ASN A 98 -2.82 24.49 7.80
CA ASN A 98 -3.20 25.34 8.93
C ASN A 98 -2.00 25.72 9.81
N ALA A 99 -1.07 24.79 10.05
CA ALA A 99 0.13 25.07 10.85
C ALA A 99 1.10 26.00 10.13
N LEU A 100 1.26 25.84 8.81
CA LEU A 100 2.06 26.74 7.98
C LEU A 100 1.47 28.15 7.93
N ALA A 101 0.16 28.28 7.84
CA ALA A 101 -0.57 29.55 7.72
C ALA A 101 0.08 30.49 6.68
N HIS A 102 0.56 29.92 5.56
CA HIS A 102 1.29 30.64 4.53
C HIS A 102 0.34 31.35 3.57
N ASN A 103 0.54 32.64 3.30
CA ASN A 103 -0.37 33.46 2.48
C ASN A 103 -0.54 32.94 1.03
N ASN A 104 0.48 32.28 0.51
CA ASN A 104 0.48 31.72 -0.85
C ASN A 104 0.11 30.22 -0.90
N LEU A 105 -0.27 29.59 0.22
CA LEU A 105 -0.69 28.19 0.23
C LEU A 105 -2.20 28.09 0.39
N HIS A 106 -2.87 27.57 -0.62
CA HIS A 106 -4.33 27.48 -0.69
C HIS A 106 -4.76 26.03 -0.84
N LEU A 107 -5.34 25.45 0.23
CA LEU A 107 -5.92 24.11 0.19
C LEU A 107 -7.40 24.19 -0.23
N LEU A 108 -7.70 23.65 -1.41
CA LEU A 108 -9.03 23.64 -2.02
C LEU A 108 -9.70 22.28 -1.81
N LYS A 109 -10.46 22.14 -0.73
CA LYS A 109 -11.04 20.84 -0.31
C LYS A 109 -12.38 20.56 -1.00
N ASN A 110 -13.20 21.60 -1.15
CA ASN A 110 -14.56 21.48 -1.65
C ASN A 110 -14.61 21.88 -3.13
N ALA A 111 -15.65 21.45 -3.81
CA ALA A 111 -15.95 21.92 -5.13
C ALA A 111 -16.22 23.43 -5.15
N GLY A 112 -15.89 24.09 -6.25
CA GLY A 112 -16.11 25.51 -6.41
C GLY A 112 -15.11 26.19 -7.33
N GLU A 113 -15.24 27.50 -7.47
CA GLU A 113 -14.40 28.33 -8.35
C GLU A 113 -13.52 29.27 -7.53
N VAL A 114 -12.25 29.38 -7.90
CA VAL A 114 -11.29 30.34 -7.35
C VAL A 114 -10.66 31.15 -8.48
N VAL A 115 -10.85 32.45 -8.46
CA VAL A 115 -10.32 33.36 -9.49
C VAL A 115 -8.92 33.82 -9.13
N VAL A 116 -7.97 33.64 -10.07
CA VAL A 116 -6.57 34.02 -9.94
C VAL A 116 -6.16 34.83 -11.17
N GLY A 117 -6.20 36.15 -11.07
CA GLY A 117 -5.99 37.02 -12.24
C GLY A 117 -7.05 36.79 -13.33
N ASP A 118 -6.61 36.43 -14.53
CA ASP A 118 -7.49 36.16 -15.67
C ASP A 118 -7.95 34.71 -15.76
N VAL A 119 -7.48 33.85 -14.85
CA VAL A 119 -7.80 32.42 -14.81
C VAL A 119 -8.80 32.13 -13.69
N ALA A 120 -9.73 31.23 -13.96
CA ALA A 120 -10.61 30.63 -12.96
C ALA A 120 -10.26 29.16 -12.77
N LEU A 121 -9.83 28.79 -11.55
CA LEU A 121 -9.60 27.42 -11.15
C LEU A 121 -10.92 26.81 -10.67
N ASN A 122 -11.41 25.83 -11.37
CA ASN A 122 -12.66 25.15 -11.07
C ASN A 122 -12.36 23.77 -10.44
N VAL A 123 -12.62 23.62 -9.15
CA VAL A 123 -12.32 22.43 -8.39
C VAL A 123 -13.48 21.44 -8.50
N LEU A 124 -13.21 20.28 -9.11
CA LEU A 124 -14.13 19.14 -9.12
C LEU A 124 -13.65 18.15 -8.04
N SER A 125 -13.94 18.49 -6.78
CA SER A 125 -13.49 17.69 -5.63
C SER A 125 -14.19 16.35 -5.57
N VAL A 126 -13.44 15.24 -5.47
CA VAL A 126 -13.97 13.88 -5.25
C VAL A 126 -14.55 13.68 -3.84
N PHE A 127 -14.39 14.65 -2.97
CA PHE A 127 -15.01 14.70 -1.63
C PHE A 127 -16.30 15.52 -1.60
N ASP A 128 -16.71 16.12 -2.73
CA ASP A 128 -17.82 17.08 -2.80
C ASP A 128 -18.48 17.05 -4.19
N GLU A 129 -18.74 15.85 -4.72
CA GLU A 129 -19.23 15.66 -6.09
C GLU A 129 -20.60 16.27 -6.33
N ASP A 130 -21.47 16.27 -5.32
CA ASP A 130 -22.83 16.82 -5.41
C ASP A 130 -22.85 18.35 -5.66
N ASN A 131 -21.73 19.03 -5.40
CA ASN A 131 -21.58 20.48 -5.54
C ASN A 131 -20.71 20.89 -6.74
N TRP A 132 -20.40 19.99 -7.67
CA TRP A 132 -19.70 20.36 -8.88
C TRP A 132 -20.47 21.36 -9.71
N VAL A 133 -19.81 22.42 -10.12
CA VAL A 133 -20.43 23.51 -10.91
C VAL A 133 -19.67 23.71 -12.20
N LYS A 134 -20.37 24.14 -13.25
CA LYS A 134 -19.74 24.60 -14.49
C LYS A 134 -19.12 25.98 -14.27
N PRO A 135 -18.14 26.38 -15.09
CA PRO A 135 -17.52 27.72 -15.03
C PRO A 135 -18.57 28.83 -14.98
N SER A 136 -18.41 29.76 -14.05
CA SER A 136 -19.35 30.87 -13.86
C SER A 136 -19.20 31.97 -14.90
N ASP A 137 -17.95 32.20 -15.38
CA ASP A 137 -17.61 33.23 -16.36
C ASP A 137 -16.90 32.63 -17.59
N PRO A 138 -17.63 32.39 -18.68
CA PRO A 138 -17.03 31.87 -19.91
C PRO A 138 -16.03 32.83 -20.59
N SER A 139 -15.92 34.09 -20.18
CA SER A 139 -14.94 35.01 -20.76
C SER A 139 -13.54 34.82 -20.20
N ARG A 140 -13.41 34.21 -19.01
CA ARG A 140 -12.13 33.85 -18.39
C ARG A 140 -11.54 32.57 -18.96
N ILE A 141 -10.28 32.34 -18.72
CA ILE A 141 -9.63 31.04 -18.94
C ILE A 141 -10.03 30.12 -17.79
N ASN A 142 -10.86 29.12 -18.09
CA ASN A 142 -11.39 28.19 -17.11
C ASN A 142 -10.58 26.89 -17.07
N ILE A 143 -9.97 26.61 -15.93
CA ILE A 143 -9.13 25.42 -15.71
C ILE A 143 -9.81 24.50 -14.70
N ALA A 144 -10.17 23.29 -15.11
CA ALA A 144 -10.66 22.28 -14.19
C ALA A 144 -9.51 21.62 -13.44
N LEU A 145 -9.68 21.42 -12.14
CA LEU A 145 -8.79 20.64 -11.27
C LEU A 145 -9.53 19.42 -10.77
N TYR A 146 -9.01 18.23 -11.07
CA TYR A 146 -9.66 16.98 -10.70
C TYR A 146 -8.63 15.91 -10.32
N HIS A 147 -8.93 15.12 -9.30
CA HIS A 147 -8.14 13.95 -8.92
C HIS A 147 -8.98 12.70 -8.99
N GLY A 148 -8.74 11.86 -9.97
CA GLY A 148 -9.45 10.61 -10.19
C GLY A 148 -9.25 10.07 -11.60
N SER A 149 -9.70 8.84 -11.84
CA SER A 149 -9.54 8.20 -13.13
C SER A 149 -10.61 8.65 -14.13
N VAL A 150 -10.17 8.95 -15.36
CA VAL A 150 -11.03 9.26 -16.50
C VAL A 150 -11.09 8.04 -17.42
N SER A 151 -12.28 7.72 -17.96
CA SER A 151 -12.46 6.59 -18.88
C SER A 151 -11.52 6.69 -20.09
N GLY A 152 -10.87 5.59 -20.47
CA GLY A 152 -9.92 5.50 -21.58
C GLY A 152 -8.45 5.77 -21.20
N VAL A 153 -8.16 6.12 -19.95
CA VAL A 153 -6.81 6.35 -19.44
C VAL A 153 -5.97 5.08 -19.45
N LYS A 154 -4.65 5.22 -19.63
CA LYS A 154 -3.69 4.10 -19.64
C LYS A 154 -2.79 4.18 -18.41
N THR A 155 -2.56 3.04 -17.78
CA THR A 155 -1.55 2.91 -16.73
C THR A 155 -0.13 2.77 -17.31
N ASP A 156 0.92 2.89 -16.49
CA ASP A 156 2.31 2.65 -16.88
C ASP A 156 2.52 1.23 -17.47
N THR A 157 1.74 0.24 -17.02
CA THR A 157 1.80 -1.13 -17.55
C THR A 157 1.14 -1.30 -18.91
N GLY A 158 0.49 -0.24 -19.43
CA GLY A 158 -0.21 -0.24 -20.74
C GLY A 158 -1.65 -0.75 -20.66
N TRP A 159 -2.17 -1.07 -19.46
CA TRP A 159 -3.57 -1.41 -19.29
C TRP A 159 -4.45 -0.18 -19.51
N VAL A 160 -5.50 -0.34 -20.32
CA VAL A 160 -6.49 0.70 -20.59
C VAL A 160 -7.66 0.53 -19.64
N MET A 161 -8.03 1.60 -18.97
CA MET A 161 -9.17 1.64 -18.08
C MET A 161 -10.41 2.11 -18.87
N ASP A 162 -11.15 1.14 -19.44
CA ASP A 162 -12.34 1.44 -20.26
C ASP A 162 -13.43 2.17 -19.45
N HIS A 163 -13.53 1.89 -18.17
CA HIS A 163 -14.44 2.51 -17.22
C HIS A 163 -13.65 3.12 -16.07
N GLY A 164 -13.32 4.42 -16.18
CA GLY A 164 -12.82 5.25 -15.09
C GLY A 164 -13.94 5.70 -14.16
N ASP A 165 -13.61 6.47 -13.14
CA ASP A 165 -14.59 7.04 -12.20
C ASP A 165 -15.60 7.93 -12.96
N HIS A 166 -15.10 8.69 -13.93
CA HIS A 166 -15.91 9.58 -14.75
C HIS A 166 -15.50 9.57 -16.24
N PRO A 167 -16.44 9.91 -17.15
CA PRO A 167 -16.12 10.18 -18.56
C PRO A 167 -15.46 11.56 -18.72
N ILE A 168 -14.72 11.78 -19.80
CA ILE A 168 -14.08 13.06 -20.13
C ILE A 168 -15.09 14.23 -20.26
N SER A 169 -16.36 13.92 -20.58
CA SER A 169 -17.41 14.92 -20.75
C SER A 169 -17.76 15.72 -19.48
N ILE A 170 -17.34 15.28 -18.29
CA ILE A 170 -17.51 16.07 -17.07
C ILE A 170 -16.79 17.42 -17.12
N PHE A 171 -15.79 17.54 -17.97
CA PHE A 171 -15.00 18.76 -18.15
C PHE A 171 -15.54 19.71 -19.21
N GLU A 172 -16.71 19.44 -19.80
CA GLU A 172 -17.33 20.34 -20.78
C GLU A 172 -17.50 21.76 -20.22
N GLY A 173 -17.05 22.75 -21.00
CA GLY A 173 -17.07 24.17 -20.63
C GLY A 173 -15.78 24.68 -20.00
N HIS A 174 -14.81 23.81 -19.72
CA HIS A 174 -13.47 24.22 -19.30
C HIS A 174 -12.53 24.30 -20.50
N ASP A 175 -11.61 25.26 -20.45
CA ASP A 175 -10.61 25.46 -21.50
C ASP A 175 -9.41 24.52 -21.33
N TYR A 176 -9.03 24.21 -20.09
CA TYR A 176 -7.93 23.31 -19.72
C TYR A 176 -8.33 22.43 -18.56
N VAL A 177 -7.70 21.25 -18.44
CA VAL A 177 -7.98 20.30 -17.37
C VAL A 177 -6.67 19.72 -16.82
N LEU A 178 -6.42 19.96 -15.53
CA LEU A 178 -5.27 19.48 -14.78
C LEU A 178 -5.72 18.32 -13.89
N LEU A 179 -5.17 17.13 -14.13
CA LEU A 179 -5.59 15.87 -13.53
C LEU A 179 -4.54 15.30 -12.57
N GLY A 180 -4.96 14.49 -11.59
CA GLY A 180 -4.14 13.62 -10.75
C GLY A 180 -4.76 12.23 -10.63
N ASP A 181 -4.10 11.26 -9.93
CA ASP A 181 -4.44 9.84 -9.72
C ASP A 181 -3.70 8.87 -10.65
N ILE A 182 -3.41 9.27 -11.87
CA ILE A 182 -2.77 8.37 -12.85
C ILE A 182 -1.28 8.67 -12.95
N HIS A 183 -0.47 7.68 -12.56
CA HIS A 183 0.98 7.84 -12.45
C HIS A 183 1.71 7.87 -13.79
N LYS A 184 1.06 7.48 -14.90
CA LYS A 184 1.67 7.51 -16.22
C LYS A 184 2.01 8.93 -16.64
N THR A 185 3.28 9.16 -16.94
CA THR A 185 3.84 10.47 -17.26
C THR A 185 3.23 11.08 -18.50
N ASN A 186 2.88 12.36 -18.40
CA ASN A 186 2.41 13.23 -19.50
C ASN A 186 1.34 12.58 -20.40
N GLN A 187 0.29 12.05 -19.77
CA GLN A 187 -0.80 11.41 -20.52
C GLN A 187 -1.82 12.44 -20.99
N ILE A 188 -2.03 12.50 -22.30
CA ILE A 188 -2.98 13.37 -23.00
C ILE A 188 -4.25 12.57 -23.28
N LEU A 189 -5.42 13.13 -22.97
CA LEU A 189 -6.72 12.46 -23.14
C LEU A 189 -7.58 13.02 -24.27
N ASP A 190 -7.25 14.19 -24.79
CA ASP A 190 -7.95 14.86 -25.89
C ASP A 190 -7.02 15.12 -27.08
N ASP A 191 -7.58 15.40 -28.25
CA ASP A 191 -6.81 15.64 -29.49
C ASP A 191 -6.05 16.98 -29.44
N GLU A 192 -6.51 17.93 -28.64
CA GLU A 192 -5.93 19.28 -28.55
C GLU A 192 -4.83 19.38 -27.48
N GLY A 193 -4.71 18.38 -26.62
CA GLY A 193 -3.70 18.34 -25.56
C GLY A 193 -4.01 19.24 -24.38
N ARG A 194 -5.29 19.52 -24.13
CA ARG A 194 -5.77 20.41 -23.06
C ARG A 194 -6.12 19.65 -21.78
N VAL A 195 -6.37 18.32 -21.88
CA VAL A 195 -6.72 17.44 -20.78
C VAL A 195 -5.55 16.50 -20.49
N ARG A 196 -4.85 16.71 -19.36
CA ARG A 196 -3.61 15.97 -19.08
C ARG A 196 -3.45 15.50 -17.64
N TYR A 197 -2.82 14.33 -17.51
CA TYR A 197 -2.17 13.88 -16.27
C TYR A 197 -0.68 14.19 -16.32
N PRO A 198 -0.07 14.72 -15.27
CA PRO A 198 1.39 14.93 -15.22
C PRO A 198 2.12 13.60 -14.98
N GLY A 199 1.44 12.64 -14.32
CA GLY A 199 2.02 11.45 -13.75
C GLY A 199 2.48 11.68 -12.30
N SER A 200 3.03 10.65 -11.68
CA SER A 200 3.58 10.79 -10.33
C SER A 200 4.86 11.63 -10.33
N THR A 201 5.05 12.40 -9.26
CA THR A 201 6.25 13.23 -9.07
C THR A 201 7.53 12.39 -8.93
N VAL A 202 7.39 11.19 -8.37
CA VAL A 202 8.48 10.24 -8.09
C VAL A 202 8.07 8.85 -8.51
N GLN A 203 8.99 8.10 -9.10
CA GLN A 203 8.78 6.68 -9.42
C GLN A 203 8.47 5.88 -8.16
N GLN A 204 7.31 5.24 -8.08
CA GLN A 204 6.83 4.55 -6.87
C GLN A 204 7.25 3.08 -6.81
N ASN A 205 7.42 2.42 -7.95
CA ASN A 205 7.70 0.99 -8.05
C ASN A 205 8.35 0.59 -9.39
N PHE A 206 8.65 -0.71 -9.55
CA PHE A 206 9.25 -1.26 -10.77
C PHE A 206 8.31 -1.33 -11.99
N GLY A 207 7.05 -1.06 -11.83
CA GLY A 207 6.06 -1.04 -12.93
C GLY A 207 5.98 0.31 -13.61
N GLU A 208 6.54 1.35 -13.00
CA GLU A 208 6.52 2.72 -13.52
C GLU A 208 7.80 3.04 -14.30
N THR A 209 7.67 3.94 -15.27
CA THR A 209 8.83 4.53 -15.98
C THR A 209 9.58 5.50 -15.07
N ASN A 210 10.85 5.81 -15.41
CA ASN A 210 11.70 6.68 -14.59
C ASN A 210 11.73 8.14 -15.07
N ASP A 211 10.85 8.49 -15.99
CA ASP A 211 10.70 9.84 -16.53
C ASP A 211 9.69 10.68 -15.75
N LYS A 212 9.73 10.60 -14.42
CA LYS A 212 8.80 11.31 -13.54
C LYS A 212 9.17 12.80 -13.40
N GLY A 213 8.19 13.60 -12.99
CA GLY A 213 8.38 15.04 -12.86
C GLY A 213 7.06 15.80 -12.75
N PHE A 214 6.92 16.88 -13.52
CA PHE A 214 5.72 17.70 -13.54
C PHE A 214 5.48 18.30 -14.95
N LEU A 215 4.29 18.84 -15.19
CA LEU A 215 4.00 19.57 -16.41
C LEU A 215 4.15 21.08 -16.19
N LEU A 216 4.75 21.74 -17.15
CA LEU A 216 4.83 23.20 -17.23
C LEU A 216 3.92 23.67 -18.37
N TRP A 217 2.85 24.35 -18.00
CA TRP A 217 1.94 24.99 -18.93
C TRP A 217 2.34 26.45 -19.09
N ASP A 218 2.41 26.93 -20.33
CA ASP A 218 2.49 28.37 -20.63
C ASP A 218 1.23 28.75 -21.43
N ILE A 219 0.26 29.35 -20.73
CA ILE A 219 -1.07 29.66 -21.25
C ILE A 219 -1.15 31.17 -21.54
N GLN A 220 -1.28 31.53 -22.81
CA GLN A 220 -1.41 32.91 -23.28
C GLN A 220 -2.87 33.30 -23.46
N SER A 221 -3.70 32.37 -23.95
CA SER A 221 -5.13 32.54 -24.17
C SER A 221 -5.84 31.17 -24.13
N LYS A 222 -7.13 31.13 -24.40
CA LYS A 222 -7.89 29.88 -24.53
C LYS A 222 -7.40 28.99 -25.68
N ASP A 223 -6.82 29.55 -26.70
CA ASP A 223 -6.42 28.84 -27.92
C ASP A 223 -4.89 28.88 -28.16
N ASP A 224 -4.14 29.58 -27.31
CA ASP A 224 -2.69 29.71 -27.43
C ASP A 224 -2.02 29.27 -26.11
N PHE A 225 -1.39 28.10 -26.14
CA PHE A 225 -0.69 27.50 -25.03
C PHE A 225 0.41 26.54 -25.49
N THR A 226 1.37 26.32 -24.58
CA THR A 226 2.29 25.19 -24.64
C THR A 226 2.24 24.41 -23.34
N CYS A 227 2.55 23.12 -23.42
CA CYS A 227 2.65 22.27 -22.24
C CYS A 227 3.81 21.30 -22.39
N GLU A 228 4.81 21.45 -21.55
CA GLU A 228 6.03 20.65 -21.57
C GLU A 228 6.13 19.77 -20.31
N HIS A 229 6.69 18.58 -20.47
CA HIS A 229 7.03 17.73 -19.34
C HIS A 229 8.46 18.02 -18.86
N ILE A 230 8.57 18.40 -17.59
CA ILE A 230 9.85 18.66 -16.92
C ILE A 230 10.24 17.42 -16.13
N ALA A 231 11.19 16.65 -16.66
CA ALA A 231 11.67 15.45 -16.00
C ALA A 231 12.59 15.78 -14.82
N ILE A 232 12.42 15.06 -13.72
CA ILE A 232 13.21 15.19 -12.48
C ILE A 232 14.02 13.91 -12.27
N ALA A 233 15.33 14.04 -12.06
CA ALA A 233 16.22 12.90 -11.91
C ALA A 233 15.98 12.16 -10.58
N ASN A 234 15.65 10.87 -10.66
CA ASN A 234 15.54 10.03 -9.47
C ASN A 234 16.94 9.56 -9.03
N PRO A 235 17.42 9.89 -7.83
CA PRO A 235 18.74 9.49 -7.36
C PRO A 235 18.90 7.98 -7.16
N LYS A 236 17.79 7.24 -6.96
CA LYS A 236 17.77 5.78 -6.77
C LYS A 236 16.62 5.14 -7.56
N PRO A 237 16.68 5.12 -8.90
CA PRO A 237 15.60 4.64 -9.73
C PRO A 237 15.35 3.13 -9.55
N PHE A 238 14.10 2.72 -9.80
CA PHE A 238 13.73 1.32 -9.94
C PHE A 238 13.97 0.87 -11.38
N ILE A 239 14.91 -0.04 -11.58
CA ILE A 239 15.33 -0.51 -12.90
C ILE A 239 15.10 -2.00 -13.04
N THR A 240 14.31 -2.41 -14.04
CA THR A 240 14.12 -3.82 -14.39
C THR A 240 15.09 -4.21 -15.50
N ILE A 241 15.90 -5.24 -15.27
CA ILE A 241 16.84 -5.81 -16.22
C ILE A 241 16.35 -7.19 -16.64
N ASN A 242 15.95 -7.34 -17.91
CA ASN A 242 15.64 -8.64 -18.47
C ASN A 242 16.93 -9.38 -18.84
N LEU A 243 17.17 -10.53 -18.21
CA LEU A 243 18.32 -11.37 -18.50
C LEU A 243 18.18 -12.05 -19.85
N THR A 244 19.31 -12.36 -20.48
CA THR A 244 19.32 -13.20 -21.69
C THR A 244 18.80 -14.60 -21.36
N PRO A 245 18.41 -15.43 -22.36
CA PRO A 245 17.98 -16.80 -22.15
C PRO A 245 18.97 -17.67 -21.35
N THR A 246 20.25 -17.31 -21.35
CA THR A 246 21.33 -18.00 -20.60
C THR A 246 21.63 -17.35 -19.24
N GLY A 247 20.78 -16.42 -18.77
CA GLY A 247 20.93 -15.75 -17.48
C GLY A 247 22.01 -14.66 -17.43
N ARG A 248 22.51 -14.21 -18.59
CA ARG A 248 23.55 -13.15 -18.63
C ARG A 248 22.91 -11.75 -18.71
N MET A 249 23.64 -10.76 -18.19
CA MET A 249 23.26 -9.35 -18.36
C MET A 249 23.36 -8.94 -19.83
N PRO A 250 22.38 -8.17 -20.34
CA PRO A 250 22.51 -7.52 -21.66
C PRO A 250 23.74 -6.61 -21.72
N ARG A 251 24.30 -6.44 -22.94
CA ARG A 251 25.42 -5.50 -23.17
C ARG A 251 24.89 -4.07 -23.25
N GLY A 252 25.74 -3.09 -22.93
CA GLY A 252 25.40 -1.66 -23.08
C GLY A 252 24.41 -1.11 -22.05
N LEU A 253 24.12 -1.84 -20.96
CA LEU A 253 23.27 -1.33 -19.89
C LEU A 253 23.94 -0.19 -19.14
N GLU A 254 23.26 0.95 -19.10
CA GLU A 254 23.56 2.06 -18.22
C GLU A 254 22.64 2.00 -17.01
N VAL A 255 23.21 1.91 -15.83
CA VAL A 255 22.50 1.81 -14.55
C VAL A 255 23.13 2.79 -13.57
N SER A 256 22.32 3.68 -13.03
CA SER A 256 22.76 4.65 -12.02
C SER A 256 23.26 3.92 -10.77
N LYS A 257 24.36 4.41 -10.20
CA LYS A 257 24.87 3.90 -8.92
C LYS A 257 23.81 4.08 -7.83
N GLY A 258 23.56 3.04 -7.04
CA GLY A 258 22.55 3.07 -6.00
C GLY A 258 21.11 2.83 -6.50
N ALA A 259 20.92 2.49 -7.78
CA ALA A 259 19.60 2.10 -8.29
C ALA A 259 19.06 0.87 -7.55
N ARG A 260 17.74 0.73 -7.52
CA ARG A 260 17.05 -0.48 -7.08
C ARG A 260 16.85 -1.38 -8.29
N LEU A 261 17.42 -2.58 -8.27
CA LEU A 261 17.41 -3.48 -9.42
C LEU A 261 16.42 -4.62 -9.25
N ARG A 262 15.71 -4.93 -10.33
CA ARG A 262 14.97 -6.18 -10.50
C ARG A 262 15.54 -6.93 -11.70
N LEU A 263 16.13 -8.10 -11.45
CA LEU A 263 16.56 -9.00 -12.50
C LEU A 263 15.38 -9.91 -12.88
N VAL A 264 15.05 -9.99 -14.15
CA VAL A 264 13.94 -10.82 -14.65
C VAL A 264 14.48 -11.86 -15.62
N SER A 265 14.14 -13.13 -15.38
CA SER A 265 14.35 -14.21 -16.34
C SER A 265 13.01 -14.74 -16.86
N ASN A 266 12.91 -14.89 -18.17
CA ASN A 266 11.78 -15.59 -18.83
C ASN A 266 12.09 -17.06 -19.11
N ASN A 267 13.24 -17.56 -18.65
CA ASN A 267 13.68 -18.93 -18.83
C ASN A 267 13.98 -19.57 -17.48
N ASN A 268 13.74 -20.86 -17.35
CA ASN A 268 14.06 -21.58 -16.13
C ASN A 268 15.59 -21.67 -15.97
N LEU A 269 16.14 -20.84 -15.09
CA LEU A 269 17.58 -20.77 -14.81
C LEU A 269 17.90 -21.60 -13.56
N SER A 270 19.08 -22.23 -13.56
CA SER A 270 19.60 -22.85 -12.35
C SER A 270 19.89 -21.82 -11.26
N LEU A 271 19.79 -22.24 -10.00
CA LEU A 271 20.13 -21.39 -8.84
C LEU A 271 21.53 -20.79 -8.94
N GLU A 272 22.50 -21.57 -9.40
CA GLU A 272 23.87 -21.11 -9.63
C GLU A 272 23.93 -19.97 -10.65
N THR A 273 23.19 -20.09 -11.76
CA THR A 273 23.12 -19.04 -12.79
C THR A 273 22.47 -17.77 -12.24
N MET A 274 21.40 -17.91 -11.42
CA MET A 274 20.73 -16.79 -10.78
C MET A 274 21.67 -16.09 -9.78
N ARG A 275 22.36 -16.84 -8.93
CA ARG A 275 23.36 -16.30 -7.98
C ARG A 275 24.46 -15.53 -8.72
N LYS A 276 25.02 -16.11 -9.79
CA LYS A 276 26.04 -15.44 -10.63
C LYS A 276 25.53 -14.14 -11.24
N ALA A 277 24.29 -14.12 -11.72
CA ALA A 277 23.68 -12.90 -12.27
C ALA A 277 23.53 -11.80 -11.19
N ILE A 278 23.12 -12.16 -9.97
CA ILE A 278 23.03 -11.23 -8.84
C ILE A 278 24.41 -10.68 -8.47
N GLU A 279 25.44 -11.51 -8.37
CA GLU A 279 26.79 -11.09 -8.04
C GLU A 279 27.39 -10.16 -9.10
N VAL A 280 27.22 -10.49 -10.38
CA VAL A 280 27.64 -9.63 -11.48
C VAL A 280 26.94 -8.27 -11.39
N ALA A 281 25.62 -8.24 -11.10
CA ALA A 281 24.89 -7.01 -10.94
C ALA A 281 25.38 -6.19 -9.73
N LYS A 282 25.60 -6.82 -8.59
CA LYS A 282 26.16 -6.19 -7.39
C LYS A 282 27.52 -5.54 -7.66
N HIS A 283 28.42 -6.29 -8.29
CA HIS A 283 29.78 -5.81 -8.57
C HIS A 283 29.79 -4.68 -9.60
N ARG A 284 29.00 -4.84 -10.69
CA ARG A 284 29.02 -3.90 -11.81
C ARG A 284 28.29 -2.60 -11.50
N PHE A 285 27.09 -2.65 -10.88
CA PHE A 285 26.19 -1.51 -10.74
C PHE A 285 26.13 -0.94 -9.32
N LYS A 286 26.60 -1.69 -8.31
CA LYS A 286 26.55 -1.30 -6.88
C LYS A 286 25.14 -0.80 -6.49
N PRO A 287 24.10 -1.61 -6.70
CA PRO A 287 22.71 -1.21 -6.43
C PRO A 287 22.46 -1.04 -4.93
N ASP A 288 21.41 -0.26 -4.60
CA ASP A 288 20.89 -0.13 -3.23
C ASP A 288 20.21 -1.43 -2.80
N THR A 289 19.37 -1.96 -3.68
CA THR A 289 18.70 -3.26 -3.50
C THR A 289 18.67 -4.03 -4.81
N ILE A 290 18.59 -5.37 -4.69
CA ILE A 290 18.45 -6.24 -5.85
C ILE A 290 17.43 -7.33 -5.58
N THR A 291 16.52 -7.55 -6.52
CA THR A 291 15.54 -8.62 -6.48
C THR A 291 15.63 -9.46 -7.75
N PHE A 292 15.27 -10.73 -7.67
CA PHE A 292 15.22 -11.63 -8.82
C PHE A 292 13.79 -12.13 -9.05
N LEU A 293 13.30 -12.09 -10.29
CA LEU A 293 12.00 -12.59 -10.69
C LEU A 293 12.17 -13.62 -11.82
N ASN A 294 11.83 -14.87 -11.54
CA ASN A 294 11.79 -15.93 -12.55
C ASN A 294 10.36 -16.09 -13.09
N ARG A 295 10.09 -15.62 -14.31
CA ARG A 295 8.78 -15.75 -14.96
C ARG A 295 8.55 -17.11 -15.61
N ALA A 296 9.62 -17.87 -15.90
CA ALA A 296 9.52 -19.17 -16.54
C ALA A 296 9.02 -20.26 -15.58
N ALA A 297 9.14 -20.03 -14.28
CA ALA A 297 8.69 -20.98 -13.28
C ALA A 297 7.15 -21.05 -13.14
N GLY A 298 6.39 -20.50 -14.09
CA GLY A 298 4.93 -20.48 -14.11
C GLY A 298 4.32 -19.86 -12.86
N GLU A 299 3.00 -19.81 -12.76
CA GLU A 299 2.27 -19.39 -11.54
C GLU A 299 2.55 -20.28 -10.30
N ARG A 300 3.46 -21.25 -10.43
CA ARG A 300 4.02 -22.13 -9.40
C ARG A 300 5.53 -21.94 -9.20
N GLY A 301 6.09 -20.86 -9.64
CA GLY A 301 7.51 -20.51 -9.40
C GLY A 301 7.73 -20.04 -7.99
N ASN A 302 7.79 -20.95 -7.21
CA ASN A 302 8.08 -21.17 -5.82
C ASN A 302 9.29 -20.40 -5.33
N VAL A 303 9.01 -19.41 -4.52
CA VAL A 303 9.82 -19.13 -3.33
C VAL A 303 9.96 -20.44 -2.50
N GLU A 304 9.03 -21.38 -2.60
CA GLU A 304 9.02 -22.70 -1.95
C GLU A 304 10.10 -23.65 -2.46
N GLU A 305 10.47 -23.68 -3.76
CA GLU A 305 11.61 -24.51 -4.22
C GLU A 305 12.99 -23.95 -3.82
N LEU A 306 13.06 -22.67 -3.45
CA LEU A 306 14.23 -22.09 -2.79
C LEU A 306 14.25 -22.43 -1.28
N THR A 307 13.13 -22.89 -0.76
CA THR A 307 12.92 -23.29 0.63
C THR A 307 12.43 -24.73 0.80
N GLU A 308 12.36 -25.54 -0.27
CA GLU A 308 12.08 -26.98 -0.20
C GLU A 308 13.22 -27.80 0.43
N GLY A 309 13.61 -27.45 1.57
CA GLY A 309 14.57 -28.06 2.48
C GLY A 309 14.55 -27.36 3.81
N LEU A 310 14.03 -26.14 3.86
CA LEU A 310 13.94 -25.37 5.07
C LEU A 310 12.45 -25.21 5.46
N GLN A 311 11.96 -26.11 6.28
CA GLN A 311 10.70 -25.85 6.99
C GLN A 311 10.91 -24.57 7.79
N GLN A 312 9.98 -23.61 7.66
CA GLN A 312 10.04 -22.29 8.33
C GLN A 312 10.17 -22.39 9.87
N ASP A 313 9.97 -23.59 10.41
CA ASP A 313 10.04 -23.89 11.83
C ASP A 313 11.47 -24.02 12.37
N ASP A 314 12.45 -24.26 11.51
CA ASP A 314 13.78 -24.69 11.95
C ASP A 314 14.87 -23.62 11.91
N MET A 315 14.59 -22.42 11.42
CA MET A 315 15.60 -21.34 11.35
C MET A 315 16.13 -20.88 12.72
N ARG A 316 15.48 -21.26 13.82
CA ARG A 316 15.92 -21.02 15.19
C ARG A 316 16.61 -22.24 15.82
N ASP A 317 16.48 -23.42 15.21
CA ASP A 317 17.19 -24.61 15.67
C ASP A 317 18.69 -24.41 15.47
N PRO A 318 19.49 -24.48 16.55
CA PRO A 318 20.94 -24.32 16.48
C PRO A 318 21.62 -25.31 15.52
N ALA A 319 21.07 -26.53 15.35
CA ALA A 319 21.60 -27.53 14.46
C ALA A 319 21.42 -27.13 12.98
N ILE A 320 20.25 -26.57 12.64
CA ILE A 320 19.95 -26.09 11.29
C ILE A 320 20.73 -24.81 10.99
N GLN A 321 20.86 -23.91 11.95
CA GLN A 321 21.74 -22.75 11.79
C GLN A 321 23.19 -23.16 11.53
N GLU A 322 23.69 -24.15 12.26
CA GLU A 322 25.04 -24.70 12.04
C GLU A 322 25.19 -25.29 10.64
N GLU A 323 24.23 -26.06 10.16
CA GLU A 323 24.21 -26.65 8.81
C GLU A 323 24.25 -25.56 7.73
N LEU A 324 23.38 -24.54 7.87
CA LEU A 324 23.32 -23.40 6.96
C LEU A 324 24.63 -22.58 6.94
N ILE A 325 25.23 -22.36 8.09
CA ILE A 325 26.52 -21.65 8.21
C ILE A 325 27.63 -22.47 7.52
N ARG A 326 27.68 -23.77 7.75
CA ARG A 326 28.64 -24.67 7.11
C ARG A 326 28.47 -24.71 5.59
N GLU A 327 27.23 -24.85 5.12
CA GLU A 327 26.89 -24.82 3.68
C GLU A 327 27.32 -23.47 3.06
N TYR A 328 26.95 -22.35 3.68
CA TYR A 328 27.29 -21.02 3.18
C TYR A 328 28.79 -20.77 3.12
N LEU A 329 29.54 -21.19 4.14
CA LEU A 329 30.98 -20.96 4.24
C LEU A 329 31.83 -21.95 3.42
N THR A 330 31.25 -23.08 3.00
CA THR A 330 31.92 -24.05 2.13
C THR A 330 32.39 -23.42 0.82
N ASP A 331 31.62 -22.53 0.24
CA ASP A 331 31.94 -21.83 -1.01
C ASP A 331 33.15 -20.86 -0.85
N TYR A 332 33.48 -20.46 0.39
CA TYR A 332 34.58 -19.53 0.70
C TYR A 332 35.86 -20.23 1.09
N GLN A 333 35.92 -21.58 1.09
CA GLN A 333 37.10 -22.39 1.47
C GLN A 333 37.69 -21.97 2.83
N VAL A 334 36.81 -21.69 3.80
CA VAL A 334 37.21 -21.26 5.15
C VAL A 334 37.85 -22.42 5.87
N ASP A 335 38.97 -22.16 6.58
CA ASP A 335 39.63 -23.20 7.37
C ASP A 335 38.78 -23.61 8.60
N GLU A 336 39.07 -24.80 9.16
CA GLU A 336 38.29 -25.34 10.28
C GLU A 336 38.35 -24.48 11.55
N GLU A 337 39.42 -23.74 11.77
CA GLU A 337 39.57 -22.89 12.95
C GLU A 337 38.60 -21.67 12.86
N ILE A 338 38.54 -21.05 11.69
CA ILE A 338 37.59 -19.95 11.41
C ILE A 338 36.13 -20.46 11.46
N MET A 339 35.85 -21.64 10.85
CA MET A 339 34.53 -22.27 10.90
C MET A 339 34.09 -22.46 12.34
N LYS A 340 34.93 -23.06 13.18
CA LYS A 340 34.61 -23.28 14.60
C LYS A 340 34.32 -21.97 15.33
N ARG A 341 35.10 -20.92 15.06
CA ARG A 341 34.92 -19.61 15.69
C ARG A 341 33.61 -18.94 15.28
N VAL A 342 33.19 -19.09 14.01
CA VAL A 342 31.88 -18.58 13.53
C VAL A 342 30.74 -19.32 14.22
N LEU A 343 30.83 -20.65 14.36
CA LEU A 343 29.81 -21.46 15.02
C LEU A 343 29.70 -21.13 16.52
N ASP A 344 30.85 -20.95 17.21
CA ASP A 344 30.89 -20.54 18.61
C ASP A 344 30.26 -19.13 18.82
N LEU A 345 30.53 -18.20 17.90
CA LEU A 345 29.89 -16.89 17.92
C LEU A 345 28.38 -16.99 17.69
N ASN A 346 27.94 -17.77 16.68
CA ASN A 346 26.52 -18.00 16.42
C ASN A 346 25.81 -18.55 17.65
N SER A 347 26.34 -19.62 18.27
CA SER A 347 25.80 -20.20 19.49
C SER A 347 25.70 -19.19 20.65
N THR A 348 26.74 -18.34 20.80
CA THR A 348 26.78 -17.32 21.86
C THR A 348 25.70 -16.25 21.65
N PHE A 349 25.53 -15.77 20.40
CA PHE A 349 24.53 -14.76 20.09
C PHE A 349 23.11 -15.31 20.09
N THR A 350 22.92 -16.57 19.67
CA THR A 350 21.61 -17.25 19.75
C THR A 350 21.16 -17.37 21.21
N LYS A 351 22.05 -17.80 22.12
CA LYS A 351 21.72 -17.85 23.55
C LYS A 351 21.40 -16.48 24.15
N LYS A 352 22.19 -15.44 23.80
CA LYS A 352 21.87 -14.07 24.21
C LYS A 352 20.55 -13.58 23.68
N ALA A 353 20.20 -13.95 22.46
CA ALA A 353 18.97 -13.60 21.83
C ALA A 353 17.77 -14.31 22.52
N GLU A 354 17.94 -15.54 23.00
CA GLU A 354 16.92 -16.27 23.77
C GLU A 354 16.68 -15.69 25.15
N GLU A 355 17.72 -15.07 25.77
CA GLU A 355 17.66 -14.44 27.09
C GLU A 355 17.03 -13.03 27.04
N ASP A 356 16.88 -12.41 25.88
CA ASP A 356 16.36 -11.04 25.74
C ASP A 356 14.83 -11.03 25.66
N GLU A 357 14.17 -10.38 26.63
CA GLU A 357 12.70 -10.30 26.73
C GLU A 357 12.03 -9.64 25.49
N GLU A 358 12.75 -8.85 24.68
CA GLU A 358 12.22 -8.29 23.44
C GLU A 358 11.92 -9.35 22.36
N ILE A 359 12.53 -10.52 22.44
CA ILE A 359 12.33 -11.64 21.51
C ILE A 359 11.01 -12.35 21.74
N SER A 360 10.46 -12.27 22.95
CA SER A 360 9.13 -12.84 23.28
C SER A 360 8.00 -12.26 22.41
N ARG A 361 8.21 -11.10 21.76
CA ARG A 361 7.24 -10.48 20.82
C ARG A 361 7.13 -11.19 19.46
N ASN A 362 8.04 -12.06 19.13
CA ASN A 362 8.06 -12.84 17.88
C ASN A 362 7.66 -14.31 18.07
N ILE A 363 6.76 -14.59 19.02
CA ILE A 363 6.22 -15.94 19.23
C ILE A 363 5.48 -16.38 17.97
N LYS A 364 5.91 -17.49 17.37
CA LYS A 364 5.17 -18.13 16.29
C LYS A 364 3.85 -18.67 16.80
N TRP A 365 2.77 -18.27 16.16
CA TRP A 365 1.46 -18.81 16.43
C TRP A 365 0.80 -19.28 15.15
N ARG A 366 -0.05 -20.29 15.26
CA ARG A 366 -0.75 -20.89 14.12
C ARG A 366 -2.18 -21.21 14.52
N ILE A 367 -3.14 -20.87 13.65
CA ILE A 367 -4.51 -21.36 13.81
C ILE A 367 -4.52 -22.81 13.30
N ASN A 368 -4.94 -23.75 14.16
CA ASN A 368 -5.05 -25.15 13.80
C ASN A 368 -6.42 -25.46 13.22
N GLU A 369 -7.48 -24.95 13.88
CA GLU A 369 -8.86 -25.30 13.53
C GLU A 369 -9.81 -24.16 13.88
N LEU A 370 -10.86 -24.01 13.04
CA LEU A 370 -12.07 -23.23 13.34
C LEU A 370 -13.27 -24.16 13.25
N ALA A 371 -14.01 -24.30 14.35
CA ALA A 371 -15.30 -24.99 14.39
C ALA A 371 -16.41 -24.01 14.74
N TRP A 372 -17.59 -24.13 14.14
CA TRP A 372 -18.72 -23.24 14.44
C TRP A 372 -20.06 -23.87 14.15
N SER A 373 -21.08 -23.39 14.86
CA SER A 373 -22.47 -23.77 14.66
C SER A 373 -23.38 -22.56 14.71
N ASN A 374 -24.35 -22.52 13.81
CA ASN A 374 -25.44 -21.53 13.77
C ASN A 374 -24.98 -20.07 13.73
N LEU A 375 -23.89 -19.77 13.05
CA LEU A 375 -23.43 -18.39 12.78
C LEU A 375 -23.70 -17.99 11.35
N PHE A 376 -24.17 -16.78 11.14
CA PHE A 376 -24.53 -16.21 9.82
C PHE A 376 -25.50 -17.11 9.03
N ASN A 377 -25.08 -17.57 7.85
CA ASN A 377 -25.86 -18.43 6.97
C ASN A 377 -25.62 -19.94 7.22
N TYR A 378 -24.73 -20.25 8.16
CA TYR A 378 -24.35 -21.62 8.45
C TYR A 378 -25.28 -22.27 9.48
N GLY A 379 -25.46 -23.58 9.32
CA GLY A 379 -26.14 -24.46 10.29
C GLY A 379 -25.18 -25.00 11.36
N GLU A 380 -25.44 -26.18 11.81
CA GLU A 380 -24.67 -26.88 12.86
C GLU A 380 -23.41 -27.55 12.28
N ASP A 381 -22.43 -27.80 13.15
CA ASP A 381 -21.24 -28.66 12.92
C ASP A 381 -20.37 -28.32 11.70
N ASN A 382 -20.05 -27.04 11.52
CA ASN A 382 -19.09 -26.63 10.51
C ASN A 382 -17.67 -26.64 11.07
N ARG A 383 -16.68 -27.00 10.22
CA ARG A 383 -15.30 -27.11 10.63
C ARG A 383 -14.34 -26.84 9.47
N ILE A 384 -13.25 -26.14 9.77
CA ILE A 384 -12.08 -25.97 8.89
C ILE A 384 -10.83 -26.36 9.66
N ASP A 385 -10.12 -27.37 9.15
CA ASP A 385 -8.82 -27.80 9.67
C ASP A 385 -7.72 -27.08 8.86
N PHE A 386 -7.14 -26.03 9.44
CA PHE A 386 -6.08 -25.24 8.82
C PHE A 386 -4.74 -26.00 8.78
N SER A 387 -4.56 -27.04 9.61
CA SER A 387 -3.34 -27.84 9.59
C SER A 387 -3.12 -28.59 8.25
N ARG A 388 -4.21 -28.80 7.52
CA ARG A 388 -4.21 -29.47 6.21
C ARG A 388 -4.13 -28.50 5.04
N LEU A 389 -4.15 -27.19 5.29
CA LEU A 389 -4.14 -26.17 4.26
C LEU A 389 -2.73 -25.58 4.14
N ASN A 390 -2.17 -25.64 2.94
CA ASN A 390 -0.85 -25.09 2.62
C ASN A 390 -0.97 -24.10 1.46
N GLY A 391 -0.14 -23.04 1.49
CA GLY A 391 -0.11 -22.03 0.43
C GLY A 391 -1.37 -21.14 0.41
N THR A 392 -1.75 -20.70 -0.77
CA THR A 392 -2.94 -19.88 -1.00
C THR A 392 -4.18 -20.74 -1.18
N VAL A 393 -5.18 -20.52 -0.34
CA VAL A 393 -6.45 -21.28 -0.36
C VAL A 393 -7.58 -20.40 -0.86
N GLY A 394 -8.28 -20.85 -1.90
CA GLY A 394 -9.45 -20.17 -2.46
C GLY A 394 -10.77 -20.74 -1.93
N ILE A 395 -11.70 -19.89 -1.50
CA ILE A 395 -13.07 -20.26 -1.13
C ILE A 395 -14.01 -19.90 -2.27
N PHE A 396 -14.57 -20.89 -2.95
CA PHE A 396 -15.44 -20.73 -4.10
C PHE A 396 -16.91 -21.03 -3.76
N GLY A 397 -17.84 -20.33 -4.40
CA GLY A 397 -19.26 -20.55 -4.23
C GLY A 397 -20.10 -19.43 -4.86
N LYS A 398 -21.41 -19.62 -4.94
CA LYS A 398 -22.35 -18.62 -5.45
C LYS A 398 -22.37 -17.38 -4.55
N ASN A 399 -22.82 -16.23 -5.09
CA ASN A 399 -23.06 -15.04 -4.26
C ASN A 399 -24.09 -15.37 -3.17
N TYR A 400 -23.90 -14.77 -1.98
CA TYR A 400 -24.70 -15.03 -0.76
C TYR A 400 -24.54 -16.43 -0.15
N SER A 401 -23.64 -17.30 -0.63
CA SER A 401 -23.43 -18.65 -0.05
C SER A 401 -22.65 -18.66 1.29
N GLY A 402 -22.23 -17.50 1.79
CA GLY A 402 -21.52 -17.40 3.07
C GLY A 402 -19.99 -17.42 2.98
N LYS A 403 -19.38 -17.28 1.78
CA LYS A 403 -17.90 -17.26 1.61
C LYS A 403 -17.21 -16.29 2.57
N SER A 404 -17.65 -15.05 2.58
CA SER A 404 -17.11 -14.01 3.46
C SER A 404 -17.44 -14.25 4.94
N SER A 405 -18.53 -14.98 5.22
CA SER A 405 -18.94 -15.27 6.60
C SER A 405 -17.99 -16.24 7.31
N VAL A 406 -17.14 -16.98 6.59
CA VAL A 406 -16.08 -17.80 7.20
C VAL A 406 -15.09 -16.91 7.94
N ILE A 407 -14.65 -15.82 7.28
CA ILE A 407 -13.72 -14.85 7.90
C ILE A 407 -14.41 -14.12 9.04
N ASP A 408 -15.67 -13.70 8.85
CA ASP A 408 -16.44 -13.06 9.92
C ASP A 408 -16.65 -13.98 11.13
N THR A 409 -16.81 -15.30 10.90
CA THR A 409 -16.89 -16.29 11.99
C THR A 409 -15.58 -16.35 12.77
N LEU A 410 -14.44 -16.35 12.10
CA LEU A 410 -13.12 -16.33 12.74
C LEU A 410 -12.92 -15.05 13.57
N LEU A 411 -13.23 -13.89 12.99
CA LEU A 411 -13.14 -12.58 13.67
C LEU A 411 -14.08 -12.49 14.88
N TYR A 412 -15.32 -13.01 14.74
CA TYR A 412 -16.27 -13.05 15.84
C TYR A 412 -15.75 -13.95 16.97
N THR A 413 -15.27 -15.15 16.64
CA THR A 413 -14.80 -16.10 17.65
C THR A 413 -13.63 -15.55 18.44
N LEU A 414 -12.63 -14.97 17.76
CA LEU A 414 -11.43 -14.43 18.40
C LEU A 414 -11.69 -13.10 19.11
N TYR A 415 -12.35 -12.15 18.44
CA TYR A 415 -12.35 -10.74 18.85
C TYR A 415 -13.75 -10.16 19.11
N ASN A 416 -14.81 -10.96 19.01
CA ASN A 416 -16.20 -10.48 19.10
C ASN A 416 -16.54 -9.35 18.11
N THR A 417 -15.98 -9.40 16.92
CA THR A 417 -16.18 -8.41 15.85
C THR A 417 -16.41 -9.08 14.50
N THR A 418 -16.75 -8.31 13.49
CA THR A 418 -16.86 -8.77 12.11
C THR A 418 -16.14 -7.80 11.17
N SER A 419 -15.90 -8.18 9.93
CA SER A 419 -15.30 -7.31 8.91
C SER A 419 -16.10 -6.02 8.69
N LYS A 420 -17.39 -6.04 9.03
CA LYS A 420 -18.30 -4.87 9.03
C LYS A 420 -18.61 -4.53 10.48
N ASN A 421 -17.92 -3.59 11.07
CA ASN A 421 -17.97 -3.20 12.50
C ASN A 421 -19.37 -2.85 13.07
N GLU A 422 -20.42 -2.86 12.28
CA GLU A 422 -21.77 -2.42 12.69
C GLU A 422 -22.72 -3.57 13.06
N ARG A 423 -22.28 -4.83 13.01
CA ARG A 423 -23.18 -5.95 13.32
C ARG A 423 -23.31 -6.18 14.83
N LYS A 424 -24.52 -6.04 15.35
CA LYS A 424 -24.87 -6.49 16.72
C LYS A 424 -24.80 -8.02 16.79
N ASN A 425 -24.40 -8.58 17.93
CA ASN A 425 -24.26 -10.04 18.12
C ASN A 425 -25.55 -10.81 17.81
N VAL A 426 -26.71 -10.21 18.02
CA VAL A 426 -28.02 -10.82 17.62
C VAL A 426 -28.10 -11.14 16.14
N ASN A 427 -27.41 -10.37 15.29
CA ASN A 427 -27.39 -10.54 13.83
C ASN A 427 -26.28 -11.50 13.34
N ILE A 428 -25.37 -11.91 14.23
CA ILE A 428 -24.33 -12.91 13.95
C ILE A 428 -24.93 -14.31 14.07
N ILE A 429 -25.85 -14.50 14.99
CA ILE A 429 -26.57 -15.78 15.17
C ILE A 429 -27.51 -15.99 13.97
N ASN A 430 -27.50 -17.20 13.41
CA ASN A 430 -28.42 -17.57 12.34
C ASN A 430 -29.86 -17.14 12.68
N GLN A 431 -30.59 -16.58 11.71
CA GLN A 431 -31.94 -16.02 11.93
C GLN A 431 -32.90 -17.04 12.51
N ASN A 432 -32.78 -18.31 12.14
CA ASN A 432 -33.67 -19.40 12.53
C ASN A 432 -33.22 -20.12 13.83
N LYS A 433 -32.19 -19.62 14.49
CA LYS A 433 -31.63 -20.25 15.67
C LYS A 433 -31.59 -19.27 16.86
N SER A 434 -31.69 -19.79 18.06
CA SER A 434 -31.62 -19.01 19.31
C SER A 434 -30.19 -18.84 19.82
N GLU A 435 -29.27 -19.70 19.37
CA GLU A 435 -27.89 -19.73 19.80
C GLU A 435 -26.96 -19.99 18.63
N GLY A 436 -25.76 -19.40 18.68
CA GLY A 436 -24.66 -19.65 17.77
C GLY A 436 -23.33 -19.67 18.51
N SER A 437 -22.40 -20.51 18.07
CA SER A 437 -21.09 -20.68 18.71
C SER A 437 -19.95 -20.79 17.69
N GLY A 438 -18.78 -20.30 18.08
CA GLY A 438 -17.51 -20.52 17.38
C GLY A 438 -16.42 -20.95 18.34
N GLU A 439 -15.52 -21.81 17.88
CA GLU A 439 -14.32 -22.24 18.62
C GLU A 439 -13.11 -22.23 17.69
N VAL A 440 -12.01 -21.67 18.15
CA VAL A 440 -10.72 -21.63 17.44
C VAL A 440 -9.66 -22.26 18.30
N SER A 441 -8.87 -23.18 17.75
CA SER A 441 -7.66 -23.69 18.38
C SER A 441 -6.41 -23.06 17.74
N ILE A 442 -5.48 -22.61 18.59
CA ILE A 442 -4.26 -21.89 18.21
C ILE A 442 -3.07 -22.53 18.91
N SER A 443 -2.05 -22.92 18.16
CA SER A 443 -0.76 -23.29 18.73
C SER A 443 0.11 -22.05 18.91
N ILE A 444 0.74 -21.92 20.07
CA ILE A 444 1.71 -20.88 20.41
C ILE A 444 2.90 -21.57 21.08
N GLY A 445 4.01 -21.74 20.37
CA GLY A 445 5.07 -22.63 20.80
C GLY A 445 4.56 -24.07 20.92
N ASP A 446 4.80 -24.71 22.07
CA ASP A 446 4.36 -26.08 22.39
C ASP A 446 2.95 -26.16 22.98
N ASP A 447 2.36 -25.02 23.32
CA ASP A 447 1.03 -24.95 23.94
C ASP A 447 -0.08 -24.81 22.88
N THR A 448 -1.24 -25.44 23.15
CA THR A 448 -2.46 -25.23 22.36
C THR A 448 -3.52 -24.50 23.17
N TYR A 449 -3.95 -23.38 22.64
CA TYR A 449 -4.96 -22.51 23.23
C TYR A 449 -6.28 -22.65 22.47
N TYR A 450 -7.38 -22.53 23.21
CA TYR A 450 -8.73 -22.59 22.69
C TYR A 450 -9.51 -21.33 23.07
N VAL A 451 -10.13 -20.71 22.08
CA VAL A 451 -11.04 -19.58 22.26
C VAL A 451 -12.41 -20.03 21.81
N ARG A 452 -13.36 -20.18 22.73
CA ARG A 452 -14.75 -20.52 22.44
C ARG A 452 -15.66 -19.36 22.78
N ARG A 453 -16.52 -18.99 21.87
CA ARG A 453 -17.50 -17.92 22.05
C ARG A 453 -18.89 -18.42 21.72
N VAL A 454 -19.84 -18.15 22.62
CA VAL A 454 -21.25 -18.55 22.47
C VAL A 454 -22.11 -17.31 22.63
N SER A 455 -22.99 -17.07 21.65
CA SER A 455 -24.01 -16.02 21.74
C SER A 455 -25.39 -16.60 21.75
N THR A 456 -26.22 -16.15 22.70
CA THR A 456 -27.60 -16.61 22.89
C THR A 456 -28.57 -15.42 22.79
N LYS A 457 -29.61 -15.55 21.97
CA LYS A 457 -30.66 -14.53 21.82
C LYS A 457 -31.56 -14.52 23.07
N TYR A 458 -31.90 -13.32 23.52
CA TYR A 458 -32.90 -13.13 24.59
C TYR A 458 -33.75 -11.89 24.33
N THR A 459 -34.97 -11.88 24.87
CA THR A 459 -35.85 -10.73 24.78
C THR A 459 -35.64 -9.83 25.99
N LYS A 460 -35.23 -8.59 25.75
CA LYS A 460 -35.12 -7.54 26.75
C LYS A 460 -36.35 -6.67 26.74
N ARG A 461 -36.92 -6.44 27.89
CA ARG A 461 -38.09 -5.57 28.07
C ARG A 461 -37.69 -4.28 28.78
N LEU A 462 -37.73 -3.15 28.11
CA LEU A 462 -37.41 -1.86 28.70
C LEU A 462 -38.53 -0.86 28.40
N LYS A 463 -39.13 -0.26 29.44
CA LYS A 463 -40.22 0.73 29.32
C LYS A 463 -41.40 0.26 28.43
N GLY A 464 -41.73 -1.02 28.48
CA GLY A 464 -42.84 -1.59 27.69
C GLY A 464 -42.50 -1.96 26.25
N VAL A 465 -41.28 -1.68 25.78
CA VAL A 465 -40.79 -2.07 24.46
C VAL A 465 -39.93 -3.35 24.60
N GLU A 466 -40.30 -4.36 23.80
CA GLU A 466 -39.48 -5.59 23.69
C GLU A 466 -38.46 -5.47 22.55
N THR A 467 -37.22 -5.72 22.88
CA THR A 467 -36.11 -5.75 21.92
C THR A 467 -35.39 -7.10 22.00
N LEU A 468 -35.02 -7.66 20.83
CA LEU A 468 -34.24 -8.87 20.76
C LEU A 468 -32.77 -8.48 20.85
N GLU A 469 -32.09 -8.99 21.86
CA GLU A 469 -30.64 -8.79 22.10
C GLU A 469 -29.93 -10.15 22.17
N ALA A 470 -28.59 -10.15 22.16
CA ALA A 470 -27.81 -11.36 22.39
C ALA A 470 -26.83 -11.15 23.55
N LYS A 471 -26.75 -12.14 24.42
CA LYS A 471 -25.68 -12.29 25.42
C LYS A 471 -24.59 -13.14 24.82
N THR A 472 -23.34 -12.74 25.04
CA THR A 472 -22.14 -13.46 24.55
C THR A 472 -21.27 -13.86 25.72
N ASP A 473 -20.97 -15.14 25.79
CA ASP A 473 -20.07 -15.73 26.78
C ASP A 473 -18.77 -16.15 26.07
N LEU A 474 -17.63 -15.87 26.70
CA LEU A 474 -16.29 -16.23 26.25
C LEU A 474 -15.72 -17.30 27.18
N ASP A 475 -15.12 -18.32 26.58
CA ASP A 475 -14.36 -19.33 27.29
C ASP A 475 -12.97 -19.43 26.63
N PHE A 476 -11.94 -19.06 27.39
CA PHE A 476 -10.56 -19.08 26.96
C PHE A 476 -9.77 -20.04 27.86
N TYR A 477 -9.15 -21.04 27.25
CA TYR A 477 -8.43 -22.07 28.00
C TYR A 477 -7.26 -22.63 27.17
N LYS A 478 -6.33 -23.29 27.85
CA LYS A 478 -5.30 -24.08 27.22
C LYS A 478 -5.37 -25.54 27.70
N ILE A 479 -4.86 -26.44 26.89
CA ILE A 479 -4.60 -27.82 27.25
C ILE A 479 -3.09 -27.94 27.46
N ASP A 480 -2.69 -28.40 28.66
CA ASP A 480 -1.28 -28.60 29.00
C ASP A 480 -0.73 -29.92 28.41
N ALA A 481 0.56 -30.16 28.60
CA ALA A 481 1.25 -31.38 28.15
C ALA A 481 0.68 -32.68 28.74
N ASN A 482 -0.07 -32.61 29.87
CA ASN A 482 -0.72 -33.75 30.51
C ASN A 482 -2.15 -33.97 29.99
N GLY A 483 -2.66 -33.09 29.13
CA GLY A 483 -4.02 -33.14 28.65
C GLY A 483 -5.04 -32.46 29.58
N GLU A 484 -4.60 -31.73 30.61
CA GLU A 484 -5.48 -31.02 31.52
C GLU A 484 -5.89 -29.66 30.98
N ARG A 485 -7.17 -29.34 31.15
CA ARG A 485 -7.73 -28.05 30.73
C ARG A 485 -7.48 -26.99 31.81
N ILE A 486 -6.72 -25.95 31.44
CA ILE A 486 -6.42 -24.81 32.30
C ILE A 486 -7.22 -23.61 31.80
N SER A 487 -8.17 -23.10 32.59
CA SER A 487 -8.95 -21.90 32.26
C SER A 487 -8.09 -20.64 32.37
N LEU A 488 -8.23 -19.76 31.39
CA LEU A 488 -7.54 -18.47 31.29
C LEU A 488 -8.52 -17.28 31.37
N ASN A 489 -9.80 -17.54 31.69
CA ASN A 489 -10.86 -16.51 31.71
C ASN A 489 -10.61 -15.35 32.69
N GLY A 490 -9.72 -15.50 33.66
CA GLY A 490 -9.36 -14.45 34.62
C GLY A 490 -8.22 -13.53 34.18
N LEU A 491 -7.68 -13.75 32.97
CA LEU A 491 -6.58 -12.97 32.41
C LEU A 491 -7.05 -12.00 31.30
N THR A 492 -8.37 -11.93 31.06
CA THR A 492 -8.97 -11.04 30.02
C THR A 492 -9.65 -9.84 30.65
#